data_314349a8f348728d4e4886d724233927
#
_entry.id   314349a8f348728d4e4886d724233927
#
_cell.length_a   1.000
_cell.length_b   1.000
_cell.length_c   1.000
_cell.angle_alpha   90.00
_cell.angle_beta   90.00
_cell.angle_gamma   90.00
#
_symmetry.space_group_name_H-M   'P 1'
#
loop_
_entity.id
_entity.type
_entity.pdbx_description
1 polymer ?
#
loop_
_entity_poly.entity_id
_entity_poly.type
_entity_poly.pdbx_seq_one_letter_code
_entity_poly.pdbx_strand_id
1 'polypeptide(L)'
;MLTKRVIPCLDVKDGRVVKGVNFVSLRDAGDPVELAAAYDRAGADEVVFLDITATSDGRATTIDMASHASEELSIPYAVGGGFRDLAGMRAMVAAGADKVSLNSAAVRDPSLITAAASAFGSQAVVCAIDAKRVGKPGAPGADKWEVFTAGLDAVEWAAQAAQRGAGEILLTSMDRDGTKAGFDVALTRAVARAVSIPVIASGGVGELEHFAEGVIDGEADAVLAASVFHFGQFSIRQVKEYMASQGIPVRLDF
;
A
#
# COMPACT_ATOMS: atom_id res chain seq x y z
N MET A 1 9.55 -15.20 -14.94
CA MET A 1 9.12 -13.79 -14.80
C MET A 1 8.40 -13.71 -13.46
N LEU A 2 8.66 -12.69 -12.63
CA LEU A 2 7.95 -12.57 -11.37
C LEU A 2 6.49 -12.18 -11.63
N THR A 3 5.56 -12.78 -10.89
CA THR A 3 4.14 -12.44 -10.97
C THR A 3 3.88 -11.08 -10.33
N LYS A 4 2.97 -10.31 -10.92
CA LYS A 4 2.49 -9.05 -10.36
C LYS A 4 1.41 -9.34 -9.32
N ARG A 5 1.41 -8.57 -8.22
CA ARG A 5 0.52 -8.80 -7.07
C ARG A 5 -0.71 -7.90 -7.14
N VAL A 6 -1.85 -8.44 -6.73
CA VAL A 6 -3.10 -7.70 -6.50
C VAL A 6 -3.35 -7.68 -4.99
N ILE A 7 -3.38 -6.48 -4.42
CA ILE A 7 -3.34 -6.24 -2.98
C ILE A 7 -4.58 -5.46 -2.53
N PRO A 8 -5.53 -6.08 -1.83
CA PRO A 8 -6.59 -5.35 -1.12
C PRO A 8 -6.02 -4.53 0.04
N CYS A 9 -6.54 -3.31 0.24
CA CYS A 9 -6.22 -2.46 1.37
C CYS A 9 -7.43 -2.29 2.28
N LEU A 10 -7.22 -2.42 3.58
CA LEU A 10 -8.22 -2.30 4.63
C LEU A 10 -7.85 -1.13 5.55
N ASP A 11 -8.60 -0.03 5.46
CA ASP A 11 -8.48 1.06 6.42
C ASP A 11 -9.15 0.65 7.73
N VAL A 12 -8.39 0.58 8.80
CA VAL A 12 -8.85 0.14 10.13
C VAL A 12 -8.91 1.34 11.06
N LYS A 13 -10.06 1.53 11.69
CA LYS A 13 -10.28 2.51 12.74
C LYS A 13 -10.93 1.85 13.94
N ASP A 14 -10.32 1.99 15.12
CA ASP A 14 -10.83 1.43 16.37
C ASP A 14 -11.17 -0.08 16.25
N GLY A 15 -10.31 -0.85 15.54
CA GLY A 15 -10.48 -2.30 15.33
C GLY A 15 -11.55 -2.69 14.29
N ARG A 16 -12.12 -1.74 13.55
CA ARG A 16 -13.12 -2.00 12.51
C ARG A 16 -12.65 -1.49 11.16
N VAL A 17 -12.96 -2.22 10.10
CA VAL A 17 -12.74 -1.70 8.74
C VAL A 17 -13.72 -0.59 8.46
N VAL A 18 -13.20 0.53 7.97
CA VAL A 18 -14.02 1.68 7.62
C VAL A 18 -13.92 1.96 6.12
N LYS A 19 -15.03 2.43 5.56
CA LYS A 19 -15.14 2.84 4.16
C LYS A 19 -15.52 4.32 4.10
N GLY A 20 -14.78 5.08 3.33
CA GLY A 20 -15.10 6.50 3.08
C GLY A 20 -14.37 6.99 1.84
N VAL A 21 -14.78 8.15 1.35
CA VAL A 21 -14.06 8.89 0.31
C VAL A 21 -13.25 9.97 1.01
N ASN A 22 -11.94 10.03 0.77
CA ASN A 22 -11.02 10.97 1.41
C ASN A 22 -11.12 10.99 2.95
N PHE A 23 -11.31 9.82 3.58
CA PHE A 23 -11.47 9.67 5.04
C PHE A 23 -12.66 10.46 5.66
N VAL A 24 -13.63 10.85 4.83
CA VAL A 24 -14.84 11.56 5.28
C VAL A 24 -16.06 10.63 5.23
N SER A 25 -16.99 10.81 6.19
CA SER A 25 -18.22 9.99 6.28
C SER A 25 -17.96 8.48 6.34
N LEU A 26 -16.99 8.08 7.17
CA LEU A 26 -16.61 6.69 7.36
C LEU A 26 -17.80 5.83 7.78
N ARG A 27 -18.00 4.70 7.10
CA ARG A 27 -18.99 3.68 7.44
C ARG A 27 -18.27 2.41 7.84
N ASP A 28 -18.76 1.74 8.86
CA ASP A 28 -18.28 0.41 9.27
C ASP A 28 -18.49 -0.59 8.13
N ALA A 29 -17.46 -1.34 7.83
CA ALA A 29 -17.45 -2.33 6.77
C ALA A 29 -17.25 -3.76 7.28
N GLY A 30 -17.03 -3.96 8.57
CA GLY A 30 -16.90 -5.27 9.16
C GLY A 30 -15.61 -5.49 9.96
N ASP A 31 -15.40 -6.75 10.31
CA ASP A 31 -14.18 -7.19 10.98
C ASP A 31 -13.01 -7.25 9.98
N PRO A 32 -11.84 -6.68 10.31
CA PRO A 32 -10.70 -6.65 9.41
C PRO A 32 -10.13 -8.04 9.11
N VAL A 33 -10.13 -8.96 10.06
CA VAL A 33 -9.56 -10.31 9.88
C VAL A 33 -10.50 -11.14 9.01
N GLU A 34 -11.82 -11.08 9.25
CA GLU A 34 -12.82 -11.79 8.42
C GLU A 34 -12.77 -11.32 6.95
N LEU A 35 -12.64 -10.01 6.72
CA LEU A 35 -12.53 -9.45 5.39
C LEU A 35 -11.21 -9.84 4.71
N ALA A 36 -10.10 -9.79 5.43
CA ALA A 36 -8.81 -10.22 4.90
C ALA A 36 -8.81 -11.70 4.54
N ALA A 37 -9.35 -12.57 5.39
CA ALA A 37 -9.53 -13.99 5.10
C ALA A 37 -10.44 -14.26 3.89
N ALA A 38 -11.46 -13.41 3.68
CA ALA A 38 -12.28 -13.48 2.47
C ALA A 38 -11.47 -13.11 1.21
N TYR A 39 -10.58 -12.11 1.28
CA TYR A 39 -9.69 -11.75 0.17
C TYR A 39 -8.62 -12.79 -0.09
N ASP A 40 -8.07 -13.43 0.94
CA ASP A 40 -7.13 -14.56 0.80
C ASP A 40 -7.80 -15.68 0.00
N ARG A 41 -8.99 -16.13 0.44
CA ARG A 41 -9.77 -17.15 -0.28
C ARG A 41 -10.17 -16.73 -1.71
N ALA A 42 -10.30 -15.43 -1.96
CA ALA A 42 -10.59 -14.89 -3.30
C ALA A 42 -9.35 -14.78 -4.19
N GLY A 43 -8.17 -15.11 -3.65
CA GLY A 43 -6.91 -15.18 -4.38
C GLY A 43 -6.08 -13.89 -4.37
N ALA A 44 -6.24 -13.04 -3.36
CA ALA A 44 -5.30 -11.93 -3.14
C ALA A 44 -3.86 -12.46 -2.99
N ASP A 45 -2.87 -11.65 -3.31
CA ASP A 45 -1.46 -12.03 -3.18
C ASP A 45 -0.85 -11.50 -1.88
N GLU A 46 -1.44 -10.51 -1.30
CA GLU A 46 -1.06 -9.85 -0.05
C GLU A 46 -2.25 -9.03 0.43
N VAL A 47 -2.32 -8.68 1.71
CA VAL A 47 -3.28 -7.72 2.27
C VAL A 47 -2.53 -6.61 3.00
N VAL A 48 -3.04 -5.38 2.90
CA VAL A 48 -2.52 -4.24 3.66
C VAL A 48 -3.58 -3.75 4.63
N PHE A 49 -3.24 -3.69 5.92
CA PHE A 49 -4.02 -3.02 6.95
C PHE A 49 -3.41 -1.64 7.21
N LEU A 50 -4.21 -0.59 7.08
CA LEU A 50 -3.81 0.78 7.42
C LEU A 50 -4.57 1.22 8.67
N ASP A 51 -3.88 1.25 9.81
CA ASP A 51 -4.43 1.81 11.04
C ASP A 51 -4.48 3.33 10.93
N ILE A 52 -5.68 3.86 10.79
CA ILE A 52 -5.96 5.29 10.76
C ILE A 52 -6.38 5.84 12.13
N THR A 53 -6.26 5.02 13.18
CA THR A 53 -6.58 5.41 14.55
C THR A 53 -5.45 6.28 15.13
N ALA A 54 -5.78 7.47 15.62
CA ALA A 54 -4.77 8.43 16.10
C ALA A 54 -4.33 8.23 17.55
N THR A 55 -4.83 7.20 18.28
CA THR A 55 -4.68 7.07 19.74
C THR A 55 -3.74 5.94 20.17
N SER A 56 -3.22 6.01 21.40
CA SER A 56 -2.40 4.96 22.02
C SER A 56 -3.17 3.65 22.24
N ASP A 57 -4.47 3.76 22.56
CA ASP A 57 -5.33 2.60 22.82
C ASP A 57 -5.62 1.83 21.53
N GLY A 58 -5.66 2.50 20.37
CA GLY A 58 -5.76 1.88 19.06
C GLY A 58 -4.57 0.96 18.72
N ARG A 59 -3.39 1.21 19.29
CA ARG A 59 -2.20 0.37 19.05
C ARG A 59 -2.35 -1.04 19.60
N ALA A 60 -2.90 -1.21 20.80
CA ALA A 60 -3.15 -2.53 21.39
C ALA A 60 -4.15 -3.30 20.52
N THR A 61 -5.24 -2.66 20.09
CA THR A 61 -6.24 -3.24 19.20
C THR A 61 -5.64 -3.67 17.86
N THR A 62 -4.71 -2.87 17.29
CA THR A 62 -4.05 -3.22 16.02
C THR A 62 -3.09 -4.40 16.18
N ILE A 63 -2.40 -4.53 17.32
CA ILE A 63 -1.54 -5.67 17.62
C ILE A 63 -2.40 -6.95 17.80
N ASP A 64 -3.52 -6.87 18.50
CA ASP A 64 -4.44 -8.00 18.67
C ASP A 64 -5.02 -8.44 17.30
N MET A 65 -5.41 -7.49 16.47
CA MET A 65 -5.85 -7.76 15.09
C MET A 65 -4.76 -8.47 14.28
N ALA A 66 -3.50 -8.01 14.35
CA ALA A 66 -2.40 -8.64 13.64
C ALA A 66 -2.16 -10.07 14.12
N SER A 67 -2.28 -10.32 15.42
CA SER A 67 -2.17 -11.70 15.98
C SER A 67 -3.26 -12.61 15.42
N HIS A 68 -4.52 -12.17 15.40
CA HIS A 68 -5.61 -12.96 14.81
C HIS A 68 -5.44 -13.14 13.29
N ALA A 69 -4.98 -12.11 12.59
CA ALA A 69 -4.71 -12.22 11.16
C ALA A 69 -3.63 -13.28 10.85
N SER A 70 -2.60 -13.40 11.69
CA SER A 70 -1.54 -14.40 11.52
C SER A 70 -2.02 -15.85 11.68
N GLU A 71 -3.15 -16.06 12.37
CA GLU A 71 -3.76 -17.39 12.55
C GLU A 71 -4.69 -17.75 11.38
N GLU A 72 -5.28 -16.75 10.71
CA GLU A 72 -6.34 -16.93 9.70
C GLU A 72 -5.85 -16.80 8.26
N LEU A 73 -4.77 -16.02 8.01
CA LEU A 73 -4.29 -15.75 6.66
C LEU A 73 -3.19 -16.71 6.23
N SER A 74 -3.28 -17.16 4.97
CA SER A 74 -2.23 -17.95 4.31
C SER A 74 -1.30 -17.10 3.42
N ILE A 75 -1.71 -15.87 3.10
CA ILE A 75 -0.94 -14.90 2.31
C ILE A 75 -0.27 -13.86 3.22
N PRO A 76 0.83 -13.24 2.77
CA PRO A 76 1.49 -12.18 3.52
C PRO A 76 0.57 -11.00 3.78
N TYR A 77 0.78 -10.33 4.92
CA TYR A 77 0.12 -9.06 5.18
C TYR A 77 1.06 -8.01 5.75
N ALA A 78 0.79 -6.77 5.39
CA ALA A 78 1.49 -5.60 5.89
C ALA A 78 0.59 -4.78 6.81
N VAL A 79 1.18 -4.23 7.87
CA VAL A 79 0.47 -3.30 8.77
C VAL A 79 1.14 -1.93 8.68
N GLY A 80 0.35 -0.91 8.38
CA GLY A 80 0.76 0.50 8.35
C GLY A 80 -0.02 1.34 9.34
N GLY A 81 0.49 2.54 9.60
CA GLY A 81 -0.14 3.52 10.47
C GLY A 81 0.45 3.57 11.88
N GLY A 82 0.55 4.79 12.41
CA GLY A 82 0.87 5.08 13.81
C GLY A 82 2.22 4.63 14.36
N PHE A 83 3.13 4.04 13.58
CA PHE A 83 4.47 3.69 14.06
C PHE A 83 5.27 4.95 14.42
N ARG A 84 5.95 4.91 15.56
CA ARG A 84 6.78 6.03 16.06
C ARG A 84 8.23 5.64 16.28
N ASP A 85 8.48 4.37 16.55
CA ASP A 85 9.78 3.84 16.93
C ASP A 85 9.93 2.35 16.55
N LEU A 86 11.13 1.84 16.70
CA LEU A 86 11.45 0.43 16.43
C LEU A 86 10.74 -0.55 17.38
N ALA A 87 10.44 -0.13 18.61
CA ALA A 87 9.79 -1.01 19.60
C ALA A 87 8.36 -1.34 19.17
N GLY A 88 7.60 -0.35 18.68
CA GLY A 88 6.26 -0.56 18.13
C GLY A 88 6.25 -1.43 16.88
N MET A 89 7.24 -1.27 15.99
CA MET A 89 7.40 -2.15 14.83
C MET A 89 7.74 -3.59 15.24
N ARG A 90 8.63 -3.76 16.23
CA ARG A 90 8.99 -5.08 16.76
C ARG A 90 7.80 -5.81 17.38
N ALA A 91 6.95 -5.11 18.12
CA ALA A 91 5.72 -5.66 18.68
C ALA A 91 4.77 -6.14 17.57
N MET A 92 4.65 -5.39 16.48
CA MET A 92 3.79 -5.74 15.35
C MET A 92 4.31 -6.97 14.58
N VAL A 93 5.62 -7.04 14.31
CA VAL A 93 6.24 -8.23 13.69
C VAL A 93 6.14 -9.43 14.61
N ALA A 94 6.32 -9.26 15.93
CA ALA A 94 6.15 -10.34 16.91
C ALA A 94 4.69 -10.82 17.01
N ALA A 95 3.72 -9.99 16.69
CA ALA A 95 2.30 -10.36 16.59
C ALA A 95 1.96 -11.09 15.27
N GLY A 96 2.92 -11.23 14.36
CA GLY A 96 2.76 -12.02 13.14
C GLY A 96 2.73 -11.24 11.83
N ALA A 97 2.79 -9.89 11.86
CA ALA A 97 2.85 -9.12 10.61
C ALA A 97 4.14 -9.42 9.83
N ASP A 98 4.00 -9.75 8.54
CA ASP A 98 5.14 -10.00 7.64
C ASP A 98 5.88 -8.72 7.30
N LYS A 99 5.15 -7.60 7.22
CA LYS A 99 5.70 -6.30 6.86
C LYS A 99 5.14 -5.19 7.74
N VAL A 100 5.97 -4.19 7.99
CA VAL A 100 5.58 -2.91 8.62
C VAL A 100 5.73 -1.78 7.61
N SER A 101 4.70 -0.93 7.51
CA SER A 101 4.69 0.19 6.57
C SER A 101 4.86 1.52 7.30
N LEU A 102 5.91 2.26 6.91
CA LEU A 102 6.31 3.54 7.48
C LEU A 102 6.00 4.68 6.49
N ASN A 103 5.30 5.70 6.96
CA ASN A 103 5.02 6.92 6.21
C ASN A 103 5.64 8.14 6.94
N SER A 104 4.84 8.98 7.57
CA SER A 104 5.26 10.23 8.22
C SER A 104 6.36 10.05 9.28
N ALA A 105 6.44 8.89 9.92
CA ALA A 105 7.53 8.60 10.86
C ALA A 105 8.89 8.51 10.16
N ALA A 106 8.94 7.86 9.00
CA ALA A 106 10.15 7.76 8.19
C ALA A 106 10.57 9.11 7.61
N VAL A 107 9.62 9.97 7.26
CA VAL A 107 9.92 11.34 6.80
C VAL A 107 10.52 12.18 7.93
N ARG A 108 9.99 12.07 9.15
CA ARG A 108 10.52 12.78 10.32
C ARG A 108 11.88 12.27 10.77
N ASP A 109 12.04 10.95 10.75
CA ASP A 109 13.30 10.27 11.12
C ASP A 109 13.59 9.13 10.14
N PRO A 110 14.33 9.43 9.05
CA PRO A 110 14.72 8.44 8.06
C PRO A 110 15.57 7.28 8.60
N SER A 111 16.19 7.43 9.76
CA SER A 111 16.98 6.37 10.39
C SER A 111 16.10 5.20 10.86
N LEU A 112 14.80 5.41 11.04
CA LEU A 112 13.85 4.34 11.37
C LEU A 112 13.77 3.26 10.27
N ILE A 113 13.90 3.64 9.00
CA ILE A 113 13.96 2.67 7.88
C ILE A 113 15.18 1.77 8.06
N THR A 114 16.36 2.36 8.30
CA THR A 114 17.59 1.62 8.48
C THR A 114 17.54 0.72 9.71
N ALA A 115 16.99 1.23 10.81
CA ALA A 115 16.84 0.46 12.05
C ALA A 115 15.87 -0.73 11.86
N ALA A 116 14.74 -0.52 11.19
CA ALA A 116 13.78 -1.58 10.88
C ALA A 116 14.39 -2.63 9.94
N ALA A 117 15.06 -2.20 8.86
CA ALA A 117 15.72 -3.10 7.91
C ALA A 117 16.83 -3.93 8.57
N SER A 118 17.59 -3.33 9.49
CA SER A 118 18.60 -4.06 10.26
C SER A 118 18.02 -5.05 11.25
N ALA A 119 16.83 -4.77 11.78
CA ALA A 119 16.17 -5.61 12.79
C ALA A 119 15.36 -6.77 12.19
N PHE A 120 14.71 -6.57 11.03
CA PHE A 120 13.73 -7.49 10.46
C PHE A 120 14.10 -7.96 9.04
N GLY A 121 15.10 -7.37 8.40
CA GLY A 121 15.39 -7.51 6.99
C GLY A 121 14.61 -6.49 6.13
N SER A 122 15.19 -6.10 5.00
CA SER A 122 14.58 -5.12 4.08
C SER A 122 13.18 -5.55 3.60
N GLN A 123 13.00 -6.84 3.33
CA GLN A 123 11.73 -7.40 2.84
C GLN A 123 10.54 -7.16 3.80
N ALA A 124 10.80 -6.89 5.08
CA ALA A 124 9.77 -6.59 6.07
C ALA A 124 9.48 -5.09 6.21
N VAL A 125 10.15 -4.22 5.43
CA VAL A 125 10.02 -2.76 5.56
C VAL A 125 9.44 -2.14 4.30
N VAL A 126 8.24 -1.61 4.40
CA VAL A 126 7.57 -0.84 3.34
C VAL A 126 7.68 0.64 3.65
N CYS A 127 8.15 1.46 2.70
CA CYS A 127 8.06 2.91 2.80
C CYS A 127 6.80 3.38 2.05
N ALA A 128 5.80 3.85 2.78
CA ALA A 128 4.62 4.45 2.20
C ALA A 128 4.86 5.92 1.87
N ILE A 129 4.47 6.33 0.67
CA ILE A 129 4.66 7.68 0.14
C ILE A 129 3.34 8.18 -0.42
N ASP A 130 2.75 9.18 0.24
CA ASP A 130 1.60 9.92 -0.29
C ASP A 130 2.15 11.09 -1.10
N ALA A 131 2.03 11.01 -2.41
CA ALA A 131 2.60 11.99 -3.34
C ALA A 131 1.53 12.85 -3.99
N LYS A 132 1.80 14.14 -4.11
CA LYS A 132 0.93 15.12 -4.76
C LYS A 132 1.69 15.86 -5.86
N ARG A 133 1.07 16.02 -7.02
CA ARG A 133 1.65 16.77 -8.13
C ARG A 133 1.71 18.25 -7.80
N VAL A 134 2.87 18.86 -8.03
CA VAL A 134 3.11 20.30 -7.81
C VAL A 134 3.44 21.03 -9.11
N GLY A 135 3.81 20.31 -10.17
CA GLY A 135 4.04 20.87 -11.50
C GLY A 135 2.72 21.19 -12.20
N LYS A 136 2.69 22.29 -12.97
CA LYS A 136 1.53 22.63 -13.81
C LYS A 136 1.52 21.74 -15.06
N PRO A 137 0.43 21.01 -15.36
CA PRO A 137 0.36 20.18 -16.56
C PRO A 137 0.72 20.97 -17.83
N GLY A 138 1.58 20.37 -18.68
CA GLY A 138 2.04 20.98 -19.94
C GLY A 138 3.17 22.02 -19.81
N ALA A 139 3.63 22.36 -18.62
CA ALA A 139 4.78 23.23 -18.43
C ALA A 139 6.10 22.43 -18.38
N PRO A 140 7.27 23.02 -18.69
CA PRO A 140 8.55 22.40 -18.41
C PRO A 140 8.65 22.06 -16.91
N GLY A 141 8.98 20.78 -16.58
CA GLY A 141 9.00 20.30 -15.18
C GLY A 141 7.62 20.01 -14.61
N ALA A 142 6.60 19.79 -15.45
CA ALA A 142 5.25 19.41 -15.04
C ALA A 142 5.19 18.10 -14.27
N ASP A 143 6.12 17.18 -14.55
CA ASP A 143 6.21 15.87 -13.89
C ASP A 143 7.06 15.98 -12.62
N LYS A 144 6.51 16.70 -11.64
CA LYS A 144 7.07 16.87 -10.33
C LYS A 144 6.02 16.58 -9.26
N TRP A 145 6.39 15.73 -8.31
CA TRP A 145 5.54 15.37 -7.19
C TRP A 145 6.28 15.57 -5.87
N GLU A 146 5.56 15.99 -4.86
CA GLU A 146 6.08 16.15 -3.51
C GLU A 146 5.36 15.21 -2.55
N VAL A 147 6.09 14.73 -1.55
CA VAL A 147 5.51 14.04 -0.39
C VAL A 147 4.53 14.99 0.28
N PHE A 148 3.26 14.61 0.31
CA PHE A 148 2.12 15.50 0.60
C PHE A 148 2.26 16.25 1.94
N THR A 149 2.83 15.62 2.95
CA THR A 149 2.96 16.20 4.30
C THR A 149 4.28 16.89 4.56
N ALA A 150 5.26 16.82 3.63
CA ALA A 150 6.63 17.24 3.91
C ALA A 150 7.25 18.14 2.83
N GLY A 151 6.64 18.25 1.65
CA GLY A 151 7.18 19.05 0.54
C GLY A 151 8.53 18.54 0.00
N LEU A 152 8.92 17.29 0.31
CA LEU A 152 10.09 16.63 -0.26
C LEU A 152 9.75 16.14 -1.66
N ASP A 153 10.73 16.14 -2.58
CA ASP A 153 10.56 15.47 -3.87
C ASP A 153 10.26 13.99 -3.66
N ALA A 154 9.14 13.50 -4.19
CA ALA A 154 8.65 12.15 -3.94
C ALA A 154 9.54 11.07 -4.59
N VAL A 155 10.13 11.37 -5.76
CA VAL A 155 11.01 10.44 -6.48
C VAL A 155 12.36 10.33 -5.76
N GLU A 156 12.93 11.46 -5.35
CA GLU A 156 14.18 11.49 -4.56
C GLU A 156 13.99 10.81 -3.21
N TRP A 157 12.83 11.03 -2.55
CA TRP A 157 12.52 10.38 -1.28
C TRP A 157 12.41 8.87 -1.42
N ALA A 158 11.76 8.36 -2.48
CA ALA A 158 11.69 6.93 -2.75
C ALA A 158 13.08 6.31 -2.94
N ALA A 159 13.96 6.98 -3.69
CA ALA A 159 15.35 6.54 -3.86
C ALA A 159 16.12 6.53 -2.53
N GLN A 160 15.95 7.56 -1.70
CA GLN A 160 16.57 7.60 -0.37
C GLN A 160 16.04 6.49 0.56
N ALA A 161 14.73 6.20 0.54
CA ALA A 161 14.13 5.14 1.32
C ALA A 161 14.70 3.77 0.93
N ALA A 162 14.83 3.50 -0.37
CA ALA A 162 15.45 2.28 -0.89
C ALA A 162 16.92 2.16 -0.43
N GLN A 163 17.71 3.23 -0.54
CA GLN A 163 19.11 3.25 -0.07
C GLN A 163 19.25 3.02 1.44
N ARG A 164 18.23 3.39 2.23
CA ARG A 164 18.20 3.18 3.68
C ARG A 164 17.74 1.80 4.08
N GLY A 165 17.31 0.98 3.13
CA GLY A 165 16.98 -0.42 3.36
C GLY A 165 15.48 -0.71 3.33
N ALA A 166 14.62 0.19 2.85
CA ALA A 166 13.25 -0.18 2.50
C ALA A 166 13.29 -1.28 1.44
N GLY A 167 12.46 -2.30 1.61
CA GLY A 167 12.34 -3.41 0.67
C GLY A 167 11.24 -3.21 -0.36
N GLU A 168 10.36 -2.20 -0.15
CA GLU A 168 9.24 -1.93 -1.03
C GLU A 168 8.74 -0.49 -0.85
N ILE A 169 8.22 0.10 -1.93
CA ILE A 169 7.55 1.41 -1.90
C ILE A 169 6.04 1.21 -2.10
N LEU A 170 5.22 1.67 -1.17
CA LEU A 170 3.78 1.84 -1.35
C LEU A 170 3.49 3.29 -1.74
N LEU A 171 3.18 3.51 -3.03
CA LEU A 171 3.06 4.84 -3.62
C LEU A 171 1.61 5.21 -3.88
N THR A 172 1.09 6.15 -3.12
CA THR A 172 -0.28 6.66 -3.28
C THR A 172 -0.28 8.04 -3.94
N SER A 173 -0.99 8.17 -5.06
CA SER A 173 -1.24 9.49 -5.66
C SER A 173 -2.42 10.17 -4.98
N MET A 174 -2.16 11.27 -4.28
CA MET A 174 -3.19 12.10 -3.64
C MET A 174 -4.10 12.80 -4.65
N ASP A 175 -3.63 12.99 -5.89
CA ASP A 175 -4.42 13.60 -6.97
C ASP A 175 -5.39 12.60 -7.59
N ARG A 176 -5.13 11.30 -7.43
CA ARG A 176 -5.95 10.21 -7.99
C ARG A 176 -6.79 9.49 -6.95
N ASP A 177 -6.38 9.50 -5.69
CA ASP A 177 -7.08 8.75 -4.65
C ASP A 177 -8.56 9.17 -4.54
N GLY A 178 -9.44 8.17 -4.54
CA GLY A 178 -10.89 8.34 -4.53
C GLY A 178 -11.53 8.80 -5.84
N THR A 179 -10.77 9.16 -6.89
CA THR A 179 -11.31 9.73 -8.14
C THR A 179 -11.88 8.70 -9.11
N LYS A 180 -11.47 7.43 -9.01
CA LYS A 180 -11.77 6.35 -9.98
C LYS A 180 -11.27 6.61 -11.41
N ALA A 181 -10.31 7.53 -11.58
CA ALA A 181 -9.78 7.95 -12.89
C ALA A 181 -8.46 7.26 -13.29
N GLY A 182 -8.13 6.15 -12.64
CA GLY A 182 -6.89 5.38 -12.83
C GLY A 182 -5.74 5.85 -11.94
N PHE A 183 -4.69 5.02 -11.86
CA PHE A 183 -3.45 5.36 -11.17
C PHE A 183 -2.78 6.60 -11.79
N ASP A 184 -1.95 7.30 -11.04
CA ASP A 184 -1.01 8.28 -11.62
C ASP A 184 0.16 7.51 -12.26
N VAL A 185 -0.04 7.10 -13.51
CA VAL A 185 0.91 6.31 -14.29
C VAL A 185 2.27 7.02 -14.42
N ALA A 186 2.26 8.34 -14.60
CA ALA A 186 3.48 9.13 -14.73
C ALA A 186 4.29 9.14 -13.43
N LEU A 187 3.64 9.33 -12.28
CA LEU A 187 4.24 9.24 -10.96
C LEU A 187 4.79 7.85 -10.70
N THR A 188 3.97 6.82 -10.92
CA THR A 188 4.34 5.42 -10.67
C THR A 188 5.58 5.03 -11.47
N ARG A 189 5.61 5.37 -12.76
CA ARG A 189 6.76 5.12 -13.64
C ARG A 189 8.01 5.88 -13.20
N ALA A 190 7.86 7.14 -12.79
CA ALA A 190 9.00 7.94 -12.35
C ALA A 190 9.67 7.31 -11.11
N VAL A 191 8.87 6.86 -10.14
CA VAL A 191 9.38 6.17 -8.95
C VAL A 191 9.93 4.79 -9.29
N ALA A 192 9.21 3.97 -10.08
CA ALA A 192 9.67 2.63 -10.46
C ALA A 192 11.03 2.63 -11.16
N ARG A 193 11.31 3.67 -11.95
CA ARG A 193 12.62 3.84 -12.63
C ARG A 193 13.71 4.40 -11.72
N ALA A 194 13.36 5.04 -10.62
CA ALA A 194 14.32 5.63 -9.68
C ALA A 194 14.80 4.65 -8.61
N VAL A 195 14.08 3.53 -8.40
CA VAL A 195 14.42 2.53 -7.37
C VAL A 195 14.64 1.15 -7.99
N SER A 196 15.36 0.28 -7.26
CA SER A 196 15.56 -1.13 -7.64
C SER A 196 14.71 -2.11 -6.82
N ILE A 197 13.84 -1.57 -5.96
CA ILE A 197 12.92 -2.34 -5.12
C ILE A 197 11.50 -2.26 -5.69
N PRO A 198 10.62 -3.23 -5.38
CA PRO A 198 9.25 -3.24 -5.86
C PRO A 198 8.47 -1.96 -5.52
N VAL A 199 7.62 -1.54 -6.45
CA VAL A 199 6.70 -0.41 -6.28
C VAL A 199 5.26 -0.89 -6.37
N ILE A 200 4.47 -0.57 -5.35
CA ILE A 200 3.02 -0.81 -5.29
C ILE A 200 2.31 0.47 -5.71
N ALA A 201 1.56 0.43 -6.80
CA ALA A 201 0.72 1.55 -7.24
C ALA A 201 -0.57 1.59 -6.41
N SER A 202 -0.92 2.78 -5.89
CA SER A 202 -2.09 3.02 -5.04
C SER A 202 -2.78 4.35 -5.40
N GLY A 203 -4.11 4.37 -5.24
CA GLY A 203 -4.96 5.53 -5.45
C GLY A 203 -5.49 5.69 -6.87
N GLY A 204 -6.82 5.75 -7.04
CA GLY A 204 -7.48 6.11 -8.27
C GLY A 204 -8.12 4.99 -9.08
N VAL A 205 -8.00 3.74 -8.68
CA VAL A 205 -8.61 2.62 -9.41
C VAL A 205 -10.13 2.72 -9.45
N GLY A 206 -10.71 2.52 -10.64
CA GLY A 206 -12.15 2.51 -10.86
C GLY A 206 -12.60 1.48 -11.88
N GLU A 207 -11.73 1.07 -12.83
CA GLU A 207 -12.03 0.14 -13.91
C GLU A 207 -10.95 -0.94 -13.99
N LEU A 208 -11.24 -2.07 -14.70
CA LEU A 208 -10.30 -3.20 -14.83
C LEU A 208 -9.02 -2.79 -15.58
N GLU A 209 -9.18 -1.94 -16.58
CA GLU A 209 -8.10 -1.39 -17.41
C GLU A 209 -7.04 -0.69 -16.58
N HIS A 210 -7.45 0.01 -15.52
CA HIS A 210 -6.53 0.75 -14.64
C HIS A 210 -5.49 -0.15 -13.96
N PHE A 211 -5.87 -1.40 -13.63
CA PHE A 211 -4.93 -2.36 -13.03
C PHE A 211 -3.82 -2.75 -14.03
N ALA A 212 -4.18 -2.95 -15.30
CA ALA A 212 -3.21 -3.27 -16.35
C ALA A 212 -2.32 -2.04 -16.67
N GLU A 213 -2.90 -0.86 -16.79
CA GLU A 213 -2.16 0.40 -17.02
C GLU A 213 -1.14 0.68 -15.92
N GLY A 214 -1.50 0.45 -14.64
CA GLY A 214 -0.57 0.61 -13.51
C GLY A 214 0.66 -0.27 -13.64
N VAL A 215 0.52 -1.48 -14.16
CA VAL A 215 1.62 -2.43 -14.34
C VAL A 215 2.37 -2.20 -15.66
N ILE A 216 1.66 -2.05 -16.79
CA ILE A 216 2.29 -1.95 -18.11
C ILE A 216 2.91 -0.57 -18.30
N ASP A 217 2.11 0.47 -18.11
CA ASP A 217 2.53 1.83 -18.35
C ASP A 217 3.17 2.49 -17.12
N GLY A 218 2.71 2.14 -15.93
CA GLY A 218 3.28 2.61 -14.67
C GLY A 218 4.53 1.87 -14.23
N GLU A 219 4.81 0.70 -14.81
CA GLU A 219 5.92 -0.18 -14.43
C GLU A 219 5.85 -0.66 -12.98
N ALA A 220 4.65 -0.70 -12.38
CA ALA A 220 4.45 -1.17 -11.03
C ALA A 220 4.68 -2.69 -10.89
N ASP A 221 5.10 -3.13 -9.71
CA ASP A 221 5.27 -4.54 -9.36
C ASP A 221 4.05 -5.11 -8.65
N ALA A 222 3.21 -4.24 -8.13
CA ALA A 222 1.94 -4.57 -7.52
C ALA A 222 0.95 -3.42 -7.68
N VAL A 223 -0.33 -3.76 -7.56
CA VAL A 223 -1.45 -2.81 -7.59
C VAL A 223 -2.28 -2.97 -6.33
N LEU A 224 -2.54 -1.87 -5.66
CA LEU A 224 -3.31 -1.83 -4.43
C LEU A 224 -4.64 -1.10 -4.67
N ALA A 225 -5.72 -1.69 -4.18
CA ALA A 225 -7.04 -1.09 -4.25
C ALA A 225 -7.87 -1.42 -3.00
N ALA A 226 -8.78 -0.51 -2.65
CA ALA A 226 -9.69 -0.65 -1.52
C ALA A 226 -11.16 -0.70 -1.98
N SER A 227 -11.69 0.44 -2.42
CA SER A 227 -13.12 0.64 -2.67
C SER A 227 -13.72 -0.31 -3.70
N VAL A 228 -13.01 -0.61 -4.79
CA VAL A 228 -13.50 -1.51 -5.86
C VAL A 228 -13.75 -2.92 -5.35
N PHE A 229 -12.95 -3.39 -4.38
CA PHE A 229 -13.13 -4.69 -3.73
C PHE A 229 -14.17 -4.62 -2.63
N HIS A 230 -14.11 -3.62 -1.76
CA HIS A 230 -15.04 -3.47 -0.64
C HIS A 230 -16.49 -3.28 -1.07
N PHE A 231 -16.72 -2.59 -2.20
CA PHE A 231 -18.07 -2.41 -2.74
C PHE A 231 -18.49 -3.53 -3.72
N GLY A 232 -17.64 -4.54 -3.91
CA GLY A 232 -17.90 -5.66 -4.81
C GLY A 232 -18.04 -5.25 -6.28
N GLN A 233 -17.40 -4.13 -6.68
CA GLN A 233 -17.39 -3.69 -8.07
C GLN A 233 -16.65 -4.72 -8.93
N PHE A 234 -15.51 -5.22 -8.45
CA PHE A 234 -14.77 -6.33 -9.03
C PHE A 234 -14.33 -7.32 -7.96
N SER A 235 -14.28 -8.61 -8.31
CA SER A 235 -13.58 -9.62 -7.50
C SER A 235 -12.08 -9.61 -7.81
N ILE A 236 -11.26 -10.11 -6.88
CA ILE A 236 -9.81 -10.32 -7.11
C ILE A 236 -9.57 -11.18 -8.35
N ARG A 237 -10.36 -12.25 -8.51
CA ARG A 237 -10.29 -13.14 -9.67
C ARG A 237 -10.52 -12.40 -10.99
N GLN A 238 -11.57 -11.59 -11.10
CA GLN A 238 -11.85 -10.80 -12.31
C GLN A 238 -10.69 -9.86 -12.66
N VAL A 239 -10.10 -9.19 -11.67
CA VAL A 239 -8.94 -8.33 -11.89
C VAL A 239 -7.76 -9.14 -12.42
N LYS A 240 -7.43 -10.27 -11.80
CA LYS A 240 -6.32 -11.12 -12.23
C LYS A 240 -6.56 -11.74 -13.60
N GLU A 241 -7.76 -12.22 -13.89
CA GLU A 241 -8.12 -12.75 -15.22
C GLU A 241 -7.98 -11.66 -16.30
N TYR A 242 -8.42 -10.44 -16.00
CA TYR A 242 -8.23 -9.31 -16.91
C TYR A 242 -6.74 -9.00 -17.12
N MET A 243 -5.95 -8.87 -16.06
CA MET A 243 -4.50 -8.64 -16.14
C MET A 243 -3.80 -9.74 -16.95
N ALA A 244 -4.16 -11.01 -16.72
CA ALA A 244 -3.63 -12.14 -17.50
C ALA A 244 -3.98 -12.05 -19.00
N SER A 245 -5.20 -11.61 -19.34
CA SER A 245 -5.62 -11.39 -20.73
C SER A 245 -4.81 -10.31 -21.44
N GLN A 246 -4.25 -9.36 -20.67
CA GLN A 246 -3.34 -8.32 -21.15
C GLN A 246 -1.86 -8.78 -21.20
N GLY A 247 -1.58 -10.07 -20.94
CA GLY A 247 -0.23 -10.63 -20.94
C GLY A 247 0.58 -10.36 -19.67
N ILE A 248 -0.06 -9.87 -18.60
CA ILE A 248 0.60 -9.63 -17.31
C ILE A 248 0.66 -10.96 -16.54
N PRO A 249 1.85 -11.38 -16.06
CA PRO A 249 1.96 -12.59 -15.26
C PRO A 249 1.36 -12.35 -13.87
N VAL A 250 0.32 -13.12 -13.54
CA VAL A 250 -0.35 -13.13 -12.24
C VAL A 250 -0.56 -14.57 -11.76
N ARG A 251 -0.76 -14.76 -10.44
CA ARG A 251 -1.12 -16.05 -9.88
C ARG A 251 -2.63 -16.29 -10.05
N LEU A 252 -3.02 -17.40 -10.65
CA LEU A 252 -4.43 -17.79 -10.87
C LEU A 252 -4.83 -19.11 -10.19
N ASP A 253 -3.88 -19.78 -9.55
CA ASP A 253 -4.04 -21.03 -8.80
C ASP A 253 -4.43 -20.76 -7.33
N PHE A 254 -5.72 -20.52 -7.07
CA PHE A 254 -6.27 -20.26 -5.74
C PHE A 254 -7.72 -20.69 -5.63
#